data_2b21d6bf2a7363cf3a7aeb237555dbb5
#
_entry.id   2b21d6bf2a7363cf3a7aeb237555dbb5
#
_cell.length_a   1.000
_cell.length_b   1.000
_cell.length_c   1.000
_cell.angle_alpha   90.00
_cell.angle_beta   90.00
_cell.angle_gamma   90.00
#
_symmetry.space_group_name_H-M   'P 1'
#
loop_
_entity.id
_entity.type
_entity.pdbx_description
1 polymer ?
#
loop_
_entity_poly.entity_id
_entity_poly.type
_entity_poly.pdbx_seq_one_letter_code
_entity_poly.pdbx_strand_id
1 'polypeptide(L)'
;LSFLNSDSKDVHKEFLQYLQLGGFPVIHSHNYDVDSAYKIINDIYSSVILRDTIQRHNIRNVDQLDRIMRFVLTNMGNLFSAKSISDYFISQKRKVDVNTIYNYLSALESAYIIRRVNRYNLKGKEVLKTNEKFYLGDHALVYSLMGYDSQWISGVLENIVFLEMLRR
;
A
#
# COMPACT_ATOMS: atom_id res chain seq x y z
N LEU A 1 10.87 -7.06 -7.93
CA LEU A 1 11.86 -7.34 -9.01
C LEU A 1 12.58 -8.68 -8.83
N SER A 2 12.58 -9.29 -7.63
CA SER A 2 13.15 -10.64 -7.42
C SER A 2 12.46 -11.75 -8.21
N PHE A 3 11.27 -11.48 -8.77
CA PHE A 3 10.53 -12.41 -9.62
C PHE A 3 10.88 -12.27 -11.11
N LEU A 4 11.63 -11.23 -11.48
CA LEU A 4 12.13 -11.10 -12.84
C LEU A 4 13.28 -12.09 -13.03
N ASN A 5 13.17 -12.93 -14.04
CA ASN A 5 14.23 -13.84 -14.40
C ASN A 5 15.38 -13.05 -15.04
N SER A 6 16.55 -13.04 -14.41
CA SER A 6 17.73 -12.33 -14.91
C SER A 6 18.24 -12.85 -16.26
N ASP A 7 17.86 -14.07 -16.62
CA ASP A 7 18.24 -14.70 -17.88
C ASP A 7 17.21 -14.47 -19.01
N SER A 8 16.12 -13.72 -18.71
CA SER A 8 15.08 -13.41 -19.69
C SER A 8 15.60 -12.48 -20.78
N LYS A 9 15.36 -12.84 -22.04
CA LYS A 9 15.64 -11.99 -23.20
C LYS A 9 14.67 -10.79 -23.30
N ASP A 10 13.60 -10.76 -22.50
CA ASP A 10 12.56 -9.74 -22.55
C ASP A 10 12.28 -9.14 -21.15
N VAL A 11 13.33 -8.58 -20.54
CA VAL A 11 13.25 -7.88 -19.24
C VAL A 11 12.20 -6.78 -19.25
N HIS A 12 12.00 -6.11 -20.40
CA HIS A 12 11.00 -5.06 -20.53
C HIS A 12 9.58 -5.60 -20.37
N LYS A 13 9.27 -6.73 -21.00
CA LYS A 13 7.96 -7.39 -20.88
C LYS A 13 7.70 -7.88 -19.45
N GLU A 14 8.70 -8.49 -18.83
CA GLU A 14 8.60 -8.91 -17.43
C GLU A 14 8.39 -7.73 -16.49
N PHE A 15 9.08 -6.61 -16.73
CA PHE A 15 8.88 -5.40 -15.96
C PHE A 15 7.47 -4.82 -16.11
N LEU A 16 6.93 -4.78 -17.35
CA LEU A 16 5.55 -4.34 -17.58
C LEU A 16 4.54 -5.25 -16.90
N GLN A 17 4.75 -6.56 -16.93
CA GLN A 17 3.92 -7.53 -16.21
C GLN A 17 4.00 -7.30 -14.69
N TYR A 18 5.20 -7.12 -14.15
CA TYR A 18 5.39 -6.80 -12.74
C TYR A 18 4.73 -5.46 -12.36
N LEU A 19 4.86 -4.43 -13.20
CA LEU A 19 4.23 -3.13 -13.00
C LEU A 19 2.70 -3.26 -12.91
N GLN A 20 2.09 -4.15 -13.68
CA GLN A 20 0.66 -4.36 -13.71
C GLN A 20 0.17 -5.30 -12.59
N LEU A 21 0.87 -6.41 -12.34
CA LEU A 21 0.39 -7.50 -11.49
C LEU A 21 1.05 -7.56 -10.11
N GLY A 22 2.08 -6.73 -9.85
CA GLY A 22 2.80 -6.73 -8.59
C GLY A 22 3.72 -7.93 -8.39
N GLY A 23 4.05 -8.23 -7.14
CA GLY A 23 5.02 -9.24 -6.75
C GLY A 23 4.45 -10.43 -5.97
N PHE A 24 3.13 -10.60 -5.87
CA PHE A 24 2.54 -11.76 -5.19
C PHE A 24 2.96 -13.07 -5.88
N PRO A 25 3.65 -14.01 -5.19
CA PRO A 25 4.19 -15.21 -5.81
C PRO A 25 3.13 -16.08 -6.51
N VAL A 26 1.93 -16.17 -5.92
CA VAL A 26 0.84 -16.97 -6.49
C VAL A 26 0.41 -16.48 -7.88
N ILE A 27 0.53 -15.19 -8.15
CA ILE A 27 0.17 -14.61 -9.45
C ILE A 27 1.18 -15.03 -10.54
N HIS A 28 2.46 -15.13 -10.17
CA HIS A 28 3.54 -15.49 -11.10
C HIS A 28 3.75 -16.99 -11.26
N SER A 29 3.13 -17.82 -10.40
CA SER A 29 3.20 -19.29 -10.52
C SER A 29 2.23 -19.87 -11.55
N HIS A 30 1.27 -19.07 -12.02
CA HIS A 30 0.25 -19.46 -12.99
C HIS A 30 0.02 -18.33 -14.00
N ASN A 31 -0.44 -18.68 -15.19
CA ASN A 31 -0.77 -17.69 -16.24
C ASN A 31 -2.19 -17.18 -16.05
N TYR A 32 -2.43 -16.35 -15.06
CA TYR A 32 -3.71 -15.68 -14.85
C TYR A 32 -3.87 -14.51 -15.83
N ASP A 33 -5.10 -14.29 -16.31
CA ASP A 33 -5.48 -13.01 -16.88
C ASP A 33 -5.52 -11.92 -15.79
N VAL A 34 -5.51 -10.65 -16.21
CA VAL A 34 -5.40 -9.51 -15.28
C VAL A 34 -6.55 -9.46 -14.28
N ASP A 35 -7.78 -9.71 -14.73
CA ASP A 35 -8.97 -9.62 -13.87
C ASP A 35 -8.97 -10.74 -12.82
N SER A 36 -8.61 -11.95 -13.22
CA SER A 36 -8.43 -13.08 -12.30
C SER A 36 -7.32 -12.83 -11.30
N ALA A 37 -6.20 -12.25 -11.73
CA ALA A 37 -5.09 -11.89 -10.85
C ALA A 37 -5.54 -10.86 -9.80
N TYR A 38 -6.22 -9.79 -10.20
CA TYR A 38 -6.71 -8.78 -9.24
C TYR A 38 -7.76 -9.33 -8.27
N LYS A 39 -8.61 -10.25 -8.73
CA LYS A 39 -9.56 -10.93 -7.85
C LYS A 39 -8.84 -11.77 -6.79
N ILE A 40 -7.83 -12.55 -7.18
CA ILE A 40 -7.02 -13.34 -6.24
C ILE A 40 -6.31 -12.44 -5.23
N ILE A 41 -5.70 -11.31 -5.68
CA ILE A 41 -5.03 -10.36 -4.79
C ILE A 41 -6.02 -9.74 -3.79
N ASN A 42 -7.22 -9.38 -4.24
CA ASN A 42 -8.28 -8.86 -3.38
C ASN A 42 -8.74 -9.91 -2.35
N ASP A 43 -8.88 -11.16 -2.76
CA ASP A 43 -9.26 -12.27 -1.86
C ASP A 43 -8.16 -12.52 -0.81
N ILE A 44 -6.88 -12.49 -1.18
CA ILE A 44 -5.76 -12.59 -0.24
C ILE A 44 -5.79 -11.42 0.74
N TYR A 45 -5.94 -10.19 0.24
CA TYR A 45 -6.02 -9.01 1.09
C TYR A 45 -7.17 -9.13 2.09
N SER A 46 -8.37 -9.42 1.62
CA SER A 46 -9.58 -9.41 2.43
C SER A 46 -9.65 -10.58 3.42
N SER A 47 -9.34 -11.80 2.97
CA SER A 47 -9.54 -13.01 3.77
C SER A 47 -8.35 -13.37 4.66
N VAL A 48 -7.13 -13.04 4.26
CA VAL A 48 -5.91 -13.39 5.00
C VAL A 48 -5.40 -12.16 5.77
N ILE A 49 -5.02 -11.11 5.02
CA ILE A 49 -4.29 -9.98 5.58
C ILE A 49 -5.20 -9.11 6.47
N LEU A 50 -6.34 -8.69 5.93
CA LEU A 50 -7.24 -7.78 6.63
C LEU A 50 -7.89 -8.46 7.84
N ARG A 51 -8.36 -9.70 7.69
CA ARG A 51 -8.97 -10.48 8.77
C ARG A 51 -8.00 -10.71 9.93
N ASP A 52 -6.76 -11.11 9.65
CA ASP A 52 -5.73 -11.32 10.66
C ASP A 52 -5.40 -10.00 11.38
N THR A 53 -5.26 -8.89 10.63
CA THR A 53 -5.03 -7.55 11.19
C THR A 53 -6.16 -7.12 12.12
N ILE A 54 -7.41 -7.30 11.72
CA ILE A 54 -8.59 -6.98 12.54
C ILE A 54 -8.57 -7.77 13.86
N GLN A 55 -8.30 -9.06 13.80
CA GLN A 55 -8.28 -9.93 14.97
C GLN A 55 -7.13 -9.59 15.92
N ARG A 56 -5.91 -9.44 15.41
CA ARG A 56 -4.71 -9.15 16.22
C ARG A 56 -4.78 -7.81 16.94
N HIS A 57 -5.34 -6.81 16.29
CA HIS A 57 -5.39 -5.44 16.81
C HIS A 57 -6.75 -5.06 17.42
N ASN A 58 -7.70 -6.02 17.54
CA ASN A 58 -9.04 -5.81 18.07
C ASN A 58 -9.75 -4.60 17.41
N ILE A 59 -9.65 -4.51 16.10
CA ILE A 59 -10.23 -3.41 15.34
C ILE A 59 -11.75 -3.54 15.33
N ARG A 60 -12.45 -2.58 15.95
CA ARG A 60 -13.90 -2.61 16.12
C ARG A 60 -14.66 -2.07 14.90
N ASN A 61 -14.07 -1.12 14.20
CA ASN A 61 -14.70 -0.46 13.06
C ASN A 61 -13.96 -0.78 11.75
N VAL A 62 -14.39 -1.86 11.10
CA VAL A 62 -13.80 -2.36 9.85
C VAL A 62 -14.00 -1.39 8.69
N ASP A 63 -15.20 -0.75 8.57
CA ASP A 63 -15.47 0.28 7.54
C ASP A 63 -14.49 1.46 7.67
N GLN A 64 -14.18 1.85 8.89
CA GLN A 64 -13.22 2.93 9.13
C GLN A 64 -11.79 2.54 8.75
N LEU A 65 -11.38 1.29 9.02
CA LEU A 65 -10.08 0.76 8.61
C LEU A 65 -9.98 0.73 7.06
N ASP A 66 -11.00 0.22 6.37
CA ASP A 66 -11.04 0.17 4.90
C ASP A 66 -10.91 1.57 4.29
N ARG A 67 -11.62 2.56 4.85
CA ARG A 67 -11.53 3.96 4.39
C ARG A 67 -10.14 4.56 4.61
N ILE A 68 -9.51 4.27 5.74
CA ILE A 68 -8.12 4.70 6.01
C ILE A 68 -7.20 4.04 4.98
N MET A 69 -7.37 2.75 4.72
CA MET A 69 -6.58 2.05 3.71
C MET A 69 -6.76 2.67 2.32
N ARG A 70 -8.00 2.96 1.89
CA ARG A 70 -8.27 3.65 0.61
C ARG A 70 -7.64 5.02 0.54
N PHE A 71 -7.65 5.77 1.64
CA PHE A 71 -6.94 7.06 1.70
C PHE A 71 -5.42 6.88 1.49
N VAL A 72 -4.82 5.87 2.12
CA VAL A 72 -3.40 5.55 1.93
C VAL A 72 -3.10 5.17 0.48
N LEU A 73 -3.95 4.31 -0.13
CA LEU A 73 -3.80 3.90 -1.53
C LEU A 73 -3.79 5.09 -2.49
N THR A 74 -4.76 6.00 -2.33
CA THR A 74 -4.90 7.18 -3.19
C THR A 74 -3.82 8.24 -2.96
N ASN A 75 -3.10 8.16 -1.83
CA ASN A 75 -2.02 9.09 -1.47
C ASN A 75 -0.65 8.41 -1.39
N MET A 76 -0.51 7.22 -1.99
CA MET A 76 0.75 6.47 -2.01
C MET A 76 1.90 7.33 -2.56
N GLY A 77 3.02 7.39 -1.82
CA GLY A 77 4.16 8.22 -2.17
C GLY A 77 4.01 9.71 -1.86
N ASN A 78 2.80 10.19 -1.54
CA ASN A 78 2.58 11.57 -1.14
C ASN A 78 2.79 11.77 0.36
N LEU A 79 3.14 13.01 0.74
CA LEU A 79 3.25 13.39 2.15
C LEU A 79 1.86 13.65 2.74
N PHE A 80 1.53 12.96 3.83
CA PHE A 80 0.34 13.25 4.62
C PHE A 80 0.54 12.91 6.11
N SER A 81 -0.42 13.25 6.94
CA SER A 81 -0.40 12.98 8.38
C SER A 81 -1.72 12.31 8.81
N ALA A 82 -1.75 11.71 10.00
CA ALA A 82 -2.99 11.22 10.58
C ALA A 82 -4.03 12.35 10.75
N LYS A 83 -3.58 13.60 10.96
CA LYS A 83 -4.47 14.76 10.95
C LYS A 83 -5.11 14.97 9.58
N SER A 84 -4.36 14.86 8.49
CA SER A 84 -4.90 14.98 7.12
C SER A 84 -6.00 13.94 6.85
N ILE A 85 -5.82 12.71 7.36
CA ILE A 85 -6.86 11.67 7.30
C ILE A 85 -8.08 12.08 8.14
N SER A 86 -7.89 12.59 9.36
CA SER A 86 -8.97 13.07 10.20
C SER A 86 -9.77 14.20 9.52
N ASP A 87 -9.09 15.16 8.93
CA ASP A 87 -9.69 16.27 8.20
C ASP A 87 -10.49 15.77 6.98
N TYR A 88 -9.98 14.77 6.26
CA TYR A 88 -10.71 14.08 5.19
C TYR A 88 -12.00 13.44 5.71
N PHE A 89 -11.97 12.73 6.85
CA PHE A 89 -13.18 12.15 7.44
C PHE A 89 -14.20 13.24 7.84
N ILE A 90 -13.73 14.35 8.40
CA ILE A 90 -14.58 15.49 8.76
C ILE A 90 -15.28 16.05 7.50
N SER A 91 -14.57 16.19 6.38
CA SER A 91 -15.16 16.63 5.10
C SER A 91 -16.27 15.68 4.60
N GLN A 92 -16.18 14.40 4.96
CA GLN A 92 -17.20 13.37 4.68
C GLN A 92 -18.30 13.32 5.76
N LYS A 93 -18.41 14.34 6.62
CA LYS A 93 -19.35 14.39 7.77
C LYS A 93 -19.17 13.22 8.76
N ARG A 94 -17.97 12.72 8.89
CA ARG A 94 -17.58 11.66 9.84
C ARG A 94 -16.50 12.20 10.77
N LYS A 95 -16.49 11.74 12.01
CA LYS A 95 -15.47 12.15 12.98
C LYS A 95 -14.64 10.91 13.37
N VAL A 96 -13.33 11.01 13.20
CA VAL A 96 -12.37 9.99 13.63
C VAL A 96 -11.29 10.68 14.42
N ASP A 97 -11.01 10.14 15.60
CA ASP A 97 -9.92 10.62 16.44
C ASP A 97 -8.56 10.29 15.82
N VAL A 98 -7.61 11.23 15.92
CA VAL A 98 -6.27 11.11 15.35
C VAL A 98 -5.51 9.90 15.92
N ASN A 99 -5.69 9.59 17.22
CA ASN A 99 -5.04 8.42 17.85
C ASN A 99 -5.60 7.11 17.26
N THR A 100 -6.92 7.07 16.98
CA THR A 100 -7.52 5.91 16.29
C THR A 100 -6.91 5.70 14.91
N ILE A 101 -6.69 6.78 14.17
CA ILE A 101 -6.04 6.72 12.85
C ILE A 101 -4.61 6.18 12.98
N TYR A 102 -3.81 6.69 13.93
CA TYR A 102 -2.47 6.17 14.19
C TYR A 102 -2.47 4.69 14.56
N ASN A 103 -3.42 4.24 15.39
CA ASN A 103 -3.55 2.83 15.75
C ASN A 103 -3.85 1.96 14.52
N TYR A 104 -4.72 2.43 13.62
CA TYR A 104 -5.06 1.69 12.40
C TYR A 104 -3.89 1.68 11.39
N LEU A 105 -3.19 2.80 11.22
CA LEU A 105 -1.97 2.85 10.40
C LEU A 105 -0.90 1.90 10.97
N SER A 106 -0.71 1.85 12.28
CA SER A 106 0.24 0.94 12.94
C SER A 106 -0.17 -0.54 12.78
N ALA A 107 -1.47 -0.83 12.80
CA ALA A 107 -1.97 -2.18 12.54
C ALA A 107 -1.68 -2.62 11.10
N LEU A 108 -1.95 -1.76 10.10
CA LEU A 108 -1.63 -2.01 8.69
C LEU A 108 -0.11 -2.15 8.45
N GLU A 109 0.70 -1.38 9.16
CA GLU A 109 2.16 -1.44 9.10
C GLU A 109 2.71 -2.75 9.68
N SER A 110 2.17 -3.20 10.84
CA SER A 110 2.56 -4.46 11.47
C SER A 110 2.18 -5.69 10.64
N ALA A 111 1.15 -5.57 9.82
CA ALA A 111 0.74 -6.59 8.85
C ALA A 111 1.50 -6.51 7.51
N TYR A 112 2.48 -5.62 7.40
CA TYR A 112 3.25 -5.38 6.17
C TYR A 112 2.44 -4.94 4.95
N ILE A 113 1.19 -4.51 5.17
CA ILE A 113 0.34 -3.95 4.10
C ILE A 113 0.89 -2.61 3.64
N ILE A 114 1.32 -1.80 4.61
CA ILE A 114 1.95 -0.50 4.35
C ILE A 114 3.33 -0.42 5.01
N ARG A 115 4.13 0.51 4.52
CA ARG A 115 5.43 0.89 5.08
C ARG A 115 5.45 2.39 5.31
N ARG A 116 5.68 2.81 6.54
CA ARG A 116 5.79 4.21 6.93
C ARG A 116 7.22 4.69 6.77
N VAL A 117 7.39 5.85 6.15
CA VAL A 117 8.67 6.54 6.04
C VAL A 117 8.55 7.93 6.63
N ASN A 118 9.29 8.16 7.68
CA ASN A 118 9.34 9.45 8.35
C ASN A 118 10.15 10.45 7.53
N ARG A 119 9.75 11.70 7.58
CA ARG A 119 10.51 12.78 6.98
C ARG A 119 11.79 13.04 7.80
N TYR A 120 12.93 13.12 7.12
CA TYR A 120 14.18 13.54 7.74
C TYR A 120 14.47 15.01 7.47
N ASN A 121 14.75 15.77 8.52
CA ASN A 121 15.17 17.15 8.42
C ASN A 121 16.70 17.23 8.29
N LEU A 122 17.18 17.49 7.08
CA LEU A 122 18.62 17.57 6.80
C LEU A 122 19.31 18.69 7.57
N LYS A 123 18.63 19.83 7.82
CA LYS A 123 19.18 20.97 8.54
C LYS A 123 19.25 20.73 10.04
N GLY A 124 18.16 20.22 10.61
CA GLY A 124 18.07 19.90 12.04
C GLY A 124 18.66 18.55 12.41
N LYS A 125 19.03 17.70 11.43
CA LYS A 125 19.52 16.32 11.63
C LYS A 125 18.60 15.50 12.53
N GLU A 126 17.27 15.66 12.34
CA GLU A 126 16.24 14.99 13.14
C GLU A 126 15.17 14.34 12.28
N VAL A 127 14.56 13.28 12.81
CA VAL A 127 13.41 12.63 12.20
C VAL A 127 12.14 13.36 12.64
N LEU A 128 11.38 13.89 11.66
CA LEU A 128 10.12 14.57 11.93
C LEU A 128 8.99 13.54 12.03
N LYS A 129 8.13 13.72 13.04
CA LYS A 129 6.96 12.85 13.28
C LYS A 129 5.68 13.28 12.54
N THR A 130 5.80 14.25 11.63
CA THR A 130 4.67 14.80 10.88
C THR A 130 4.97 14.80 9.39
N ASN A 131 3.94 14.67 8.57
CA ASN A 131 4.07 14.57 7.12
C ASN A 131 4.95 13.38 6.71
N GLU A 132 4.43 12.20 6.97
CA GLU A 132 5.04 10.92 6.63
C GLU A 132 4.68 10.52 5.20
N LYS A 133 5.49 9.68 4.57
CA LYS A 133 5.11 8.96 3.34
C LYS A 133 4.72 7.54 3.70
N PHE A 134 3.78 7.01 2.94
CA PHE A 134 3.37 5.61 3.08
C PHE A 134 3.49 4.92 1.73
N TYR A 135 4.10 3.75 1.75
CA TYR A 135 4.26 2.86 0.61
C TYR A 135 3.56 1.55 0.90
N LEU A 136 3.18 0.82 -0.13
CA LEU A 136 2.53 -0.49 -0.03
C LEU A 136 3.57 -1.60 0.04
N GLY A 137 3.26 -2.67 0.75
CA GLY A 137 4.05 -3.90 0.71
C GLY A 137 4.05 -4.56 -0.67
N ASP A 138 2.94 -4.38 -1.41
CA ASP A 138 2.85 -4.73 -2.82
C ASP A 138 1.94 -3.72 -3.55
N HIS A 139 2.42 -3.15 -4.64
CA HIS A 139 1.70 -2.11 -5.37
C HIS A 139 0.46 -2.62 -6.13
N ALA A 140 0.36 -3.94 -6.39
CA ALA A 140 -0.84 -4.50 -7.02
C ALA A 140 -2.11 -4.32 -6.16
N LEU A 141 -1.96 -4.08 -4.85
CA LEU A 141 -3.08 -3.74 -3.96
C LEU A 141 -3.84 -2.50 -4.43
N VAL A 142 -3.17 -1.50 -5.03
CA VAL A 142 -3.88 -0.32 -5.52
C VAL A 142 -4.80 -0.68 -6.68
N TYR A 143 -4.33 -1.47 -7.63
CA TYR A 143 -5.14 -1.88 -8.78
C TYR A 143 -6.28 -2.84 -8.41
N SER A 144 -6.00 -3.80 -7.51
CA SER A 144 -7.01 -4.76 -7.07
C SER A 144 -8.13 -4.14 -6.23
N LEU A 145 -7.83 -3.09 -5.44
CA LEU A 145 -8.79 -2.46 -4.52
C LEU A 145 -9.45 -1.20 -5.08
N MET A 146 -8.79 -0.50 -6.01
CA MET A 146 -9.24 0.79 -6.55
C MET A 146 -9.57 0.73 -8.05
N GLY A 147 -9.19 -0.36 -8.73
CA GLY A 147 -9.24 -0.46 -10.18
C GLY A 147 -7.99 0.13 -10.85
N TYR A 148 -7.76 -0.31 -12.08
CA TYR A 148 -6.66 0.22 -12.89
C TYR A 148 -6.98 1.65 -13.35
N ASP A 149 -6.06 2.58 -13.08
CA ASP A 149 -6.11 3.94 -13.57
C ASP A 149 -4.67 4.45 -13.77
N SER A 150 -4.45 5.16 -14.87
CA SER A 150 -3.14 5.73 -15.20
C SER A 150 -2.66 6.78 -14.18
N GLN A 151 -3.56 7.40 -13.44
CA GLN A 151 -3.21 8.33 -12.36
C GLN A 151 -2.35 7.69 -11.25
N TRP A 152 -2.45 6.36 -11.05
CA TRP A 152 -1.67 5.64 -10.03
C TRP A 152 -0.22 5.36 -10.44
N ILE A 153 0.12 5.43 -11.74
CA ILE A 153 1.42 4.98 -12.26
C ILE A 153 2.59 5.68 -11.58
N SER A 154 2.52 6.98 -11.36
CA SER A 154 3.61 7.73 -10.70
C SER A 154 3.90 7.21 -9.29
N GLY A 155 2.85 7.06 -8.48
CA GLY A 155 2.96 6.51 -7.11
C GLY A 155 3.42 5.05 -7.12
N VAL A 156 2.94 4.25 -8.06
CA VAL A 156 3.34 2.84 -8.23
C VAL A 156 4.83 2.73 -8.56
N LEU A 157 5.34 3.54 -9.49
CA LEU A 157 6.77 3.54 -9.83
C LEU A 157 7.63 3.96 -8.63
N GLU A 158 7.22 5.00 -7.89
CA GLU A 158 7.91 5.41 -6.66
C GLU A 158 7.89 4.28 -5.61
N ASN A 159 6.76 3.58 -5.45
CA ASN A 159 6.63 2.43 -4.56
C ASN A 159 7.57 1.29 -4.94
N ILE A 160 7.68 0.96 -6.23
CA ILE A 160 8.59 -0.08 -6.72
C ILE A 160 10.04 0.28 -6.41
N VAL A 161 10.44 1.53 -6.67
CA VAL A 161 11.79 2.02 -6.35
C VAL A 161 12.05 1.92 -4.84
N PHE A 162 11.10 2.33 -4.01
CA PHE A 162 11.20 2.22 -2.56
C PHE A 162 11.39 0.78 -2.09
N LEU A 163 10.58 -0.17 -2.57
CA LEU A 163 10.70 -1.58 -2.21
C LEU A 163 12.04 -2.17 -2.66
N GLU A 164 12.55 -1.80 -3.83
CA GLU A 164 13.84 -2.24 -4.32
C GLU A 164 15.00 -1.68 -3.46
N MET A 165 14.88 -0.44 -3.00
CA MET A 165 15.87 0.15 -2.07
C MET A 165 15.89 -0.57 -0.71
N LEU A 166 14.72 -1.02 -0.21
CA LEU A 166 14.66 -1.81 1.03
C LEU A 166 15.25 -3.21 0.90
N ARG A 167 15.22 -3.78 -0.32
CA ARG A 167 15.75 -5.11 -0.60
C ARG A 167 17.28 -5.15 -0.66
N ARG A 168 17.91 -4.06 -0.97
CA ARG A 168 19.38 -3.92 -1.11
C ARG A 168 20.05 -3.60 0.21
#